data_3eec9c4eee25046536f74ccbc5739aec
#
_entry.id   3eec9c4eee25046536f74ccbc5739aec
#
_cell.length_a   1.000
_cell.length_b   1.000
_cell.length_c   1.000
_cell.angle_alpha   90.00
_cell.angle_beta   90.00
_cell.angle_gamma   90.00
#
_symmetry.space_group_name_H-M   'P 1'
#
loop_
_entity.id
_entity.type
_entity.pdbx_description
1 polymer ?
#
loop_
_entity_poly.entity_id
_entity_poly.type
_entity_poly.pdbx_seq_one_letter_code
_entity_poly.pdbx_strand_id
1 'polypeptide(L)'
;MADKLERYRDMRDPAKTPEPVPERAPEPGGDDTFVIQEHHARSLHWDLRLERDGVLASWAIPKGLPEDPAVNHLAVHTEDHPMEYSTFEGEIPRGEYGGGTMTIWDRGTYETEKWSDREVKVVLHGERTQGRFALFQTNGKNWMIHRMDPPSRDPLPGPAPMLPVRRARLPRNAEEYAFEFAWGGRRTLVPIEGGRTDVPLLRPLAERLGSRTAVLDGEIVSLAGEEVFIAYDLLYDAGRSLVGEPYRTRRAALEALEIAGARWQTAPAWPGQAQPVRQAARDQGLPGVVAKRLDSPYEEGESKAWIFVPAEA
;
A
#
# COMPACT_ATOMS: atom_id res chain seq x y z
N MET A 1 17.46 26.69 -28.62
CA MET A 1 16.55 26.52 -27.45
C MET A 1 17.42 26.69 -26.21
N ALA A 2 16.88 27.26 -25.13
CA ALA A 2 17.62 27.32 -23.86
C ALA A 2 17.84 25.91 -23.33
N ASP A 3 19.00 25.67 -22.73
CA ASP A 3 19.30 24.37 -22.13
C ASP A 3 18.53 24.21 -20.81
N LYS A 4 17.50 23.38 -20.83
CA LYS A 4 16.62 23.14 -19.67
C LYS A 4 17.33 22.52 -18.47
N LEU A 5 18.49 21.87 -18.65
CA LEU A 5 19.29 21.22 -17.61
C LEU A 5 20.42 22.09 -17.04
N GLU A 6 20.61 23.33 -17.52
CA GLU A 6 21.66 24.22 -17.02
C GLU A 6 21.58 24.38 -15.50
N ARG A 7 20.39 24.73 -14.98
CA ARG A 7 20.14 24.86 -13.55
C ARG A 7 20.37 23.59 -12.76
N TYR A 8 19.98 22.43 -13.33
CA TYR A 8 20.21 21.12 -12.71
C TYR A 8 21.69 20.85 -12.52
N ARG A 9 22.51 21.11 -13.55
CA ARG A 9 23.96 20.92 -13.52
C ARG A 9 24.65 21.87 -12.56
N ASP A 10 24.23 23.14 -12.49
CA ASP A 10 24.80 24.13 -11.58
C ASP A 10 24.65 23.79 -10.10
N MET A 11 23.66 22.97 -9.77
CA MET A 11 23.35 22.58 -8.38
C MET A 11 24.02 21.28 -7.95
N ARG A 12 24.75 20.58 -8.83
CA ARG A 12 25.31 19.26 -8.60
C ARG A 12 26.80 19.20 -8.94
N ASP A 13 27.55 18.51 -8.09
CA ASP A 13 28.96 18.18 -8.35
C ASP A 13 29.04 16.68 -8.74
N PRO A 14 29.31 16.36 -10.02
CA PRO A 14 29.34 14.96 -10.49
C PRO A 14 30.36 14.09 -9.75
N ALA A 15 31.34 14.69 -9.10
CA ALA A 15 32.32 13.96 -8.29
C ALA A 15 31.79 13.57 -6.88
N LYS A 16 30.66 14.15 -6.45
CA LYS A 16 30.12 13.97 -5.10
C LYS A 16 28.75 13.32 -5.05
N THR A 17 27.99 13.39 -6.13
CA THR A 17 26.65 12.78 -6.21
C THR A 17 26.62 11.56 -7.12
N PRO A 18 25.87 10.49 -6.78
CA PRO A 18 25.60 9.37 -7.67
C PRO A 18 24.52 9.68 -8.71
N GLU A 19 23.90 10.86 -8.62
CA GLU A 19 22.85 11.27 -9.56
C GLU A 19 23.40 11.40 -10.99
N PRO A 20 22.60 11.08 -12.02
CA PRO A 20 23.01 11.28 -13.41
C PRO A 20 23.13 12.77 -13.72
N VAL A 21 24.32 13.23 -14.12
CA VAL A 21 24.60 14.62 -14.51
C VAL A 21 25.12 14.62 -15.97
N PRO A 22 24.24 14.56 -16.99
CA PRO A 22 24.65 14.50 -18.37
C PRO A 22 25.23 15.85 -18.84
N GLU A 23 26.34 15.80 -19.57
CA GLU A 23 26.97 16.99 -20.15
C GLU A 23 26.25 17.50 -21.42
N ARG A 24 25.49 16.62 -22.10
CA ARG A 24 24.80 16.95 -23.35
C ARG A 24 23.46 17.62 -23.07
N ALA A 25 23.04 18.46 -24.02
CA ALA A 25 21.68 18.98 -24.04
C ALA A 25 20.66 17.86 -24.22
N PRO A 26 19.46 17.98 -23.62
CA PRO A 26 18.41 16.96 -23.74
C PRO A 26 17.94 16.82 -25.20
N GLU A 27 17.66 15.59 -25.59
CA GLU A 27 17.01 15.29 -26.87
C GLU A 27 15.51 15.07 -26.65
N PRO A 28 14.64 15.59 -27.54
CA PRO A 28 13.20 15.34 -27.42
C PRO A 28 12.87 13.85 -27.39
N GLY A 29 11.99 13.44 -26.49
CA GLY A 29 11.50 12.08 -26.31
C GLY A 29 10.03 11.90 -26.69
N GLY A 30 9.34 10.94 -26.09
CA GLY A 30 7.93 10.62 -26.34
C GLY A 30 6.94 11.56 -25.67
N ASP A 31 7.37 12.30 -24.64
CA ASP A 31 6.52 13.11 -23.77
C ASP A 31 5.37 12.32 -23.13
N ASP A 32 5.63 11.06 -22.81
CA ASP A 32 4.62 10.11 -22.30
C ASP A 32 5.06 9.31 -21.07
N THR A 33 6.28 9.51 -20.60
CA THR A 33 6.84 8.77 -19.46
C THR A 33 6.72 9.56 -18.16
N PHE A 34 6.33 8.89 -17.08
CA PHE A 34 6.41 9.46 -15.74
C PHE A 34 7.08 8.53 -14.74
N VAL A 35 7.63 9.13 -13.69
CA VAL A 35 8.08 8.45 -12.49
C VAL A 35 7.66 9.23 -11.25
N ILE A 36 7.31 8.52 -10.19
CA ILE A 36 7.10 9.05 -8.85
C ILE A 36 8.15 8.42 -7.96
N GLN A 37 8.98 9.23 -7.32
CA GLN A 37 10.02 8.76 -6.41
C GLN A 37 9.70 9.16 -4.99
N GLU A 38 9.76 8.21 -4.06
CA GLU A 38 9.68 8.46 -2.63
C GLU A 38 11.04 8.91 -2.14
N HIS A 39 11.10 10.11 -1.56
CA HIS A 39 12.34 10.74 -1.16
C HIS A 39 12.39 10.99 0.35
N HIS A 40 13.23 10.23 1.04
CA HIS A 40 13.54 10.36 2.45
C HIS A 40 14.67 11.37 2.67
N ALA A 41 14.35 12.66 2.47
CA ALA A 41 15.24 13.79 2.73
C ALA A 41 15.11 14.30 4.19
N ARG A 42 15.16 15.63 4.43
CA ARG A 42 14.85 16.21 5.77
C ARG A 42 13.41 15.91 6.20
N SER A 43 12.52 15.82 5.24
CA SER A 43 11.13 15.40 5.40
C SER A 43 10.77 14.48 4.25
N LEU A 44 9.98 13.45 4.54
CA LEU A 44 9.46 12.57 3.51
C LEU A 44 8.59 13.37 2.53
N HIS A 45 8.79 13.13 1.23
CA HIS A 45 7.95 13.67 0.17
C HIS A 45 8.04 12.75 -1.06
N TRP A 46 7.17 12.97 -2.02
CA TRP A 46 7.15 12.27 -3.29
C TRP A 46 7.45 13.25 -4.42
N ASP A 47 8.38 12.89 -5.28
CA ASP A 47 8.72 13.65 -6.47
C ASP A 47 7.97 13.08 -7.67
N LEU A 48 6.98 13.81 -8.16
CA LEU A 48 6.34 13.53 -9.44
C LEU A 48 7.17 14.16 -10.56
N ARG A 49 7.58 13.35 -11.53
CA ARG A 49 8.34 13.76 -12.70
C ARG A 49 7.65 13.31 -13.97
N LEU A 50 7.41 14.26 -14.86
CA LEU A 50 6.75 14.04 -16.15
C LEU A 50 7.75 14.39 -17.27
N GLU A 51 7.98 13.45 -18.18
CA GLU A 51 8.79 13.72 -19.37
C GLU A 51 8.17 14.84 -20.20
N ARG A 52 8.95 15.87 -20.53
CA ARG A 52 8.53 16.95 -21.42
C ARG A 52 9.67 17.59 -22.16
N ASP A 53 9.65 17.53 -23.51
CA ASP A 53 10.70 18.07 -24.38
C ASP A 53 12.11 17.57 -23.98
N GLY A 54 12.23 16.26 -23.69
CA GLY A 54 13.49 15.58 -23.38
C GLY A 54 14.00 15.76 -21.93
N VAL A 55 13.23 16.35 -21.04
CA VAL A 55 13.55 16.47 -19.61
C VAL A 55 12.39 15.98 -18.75
N LEU A 56 12.64 15.77 -17.48
CA LEU A 56 11.62 15.45 -16.47
C LEU A 56 11.22 16.74 -15.74
N ALA A 57 10.11 17.35 -16.15
CA ALA A 57 9.46 18.41 -15.38
C ALA A 57 9.03 17.86 -14.01
N SER A 58 9.41 18.52 -12.91
CA SER A 58 9.42 17.89 -11.58
C SER A 58 8.73 18.70 -10.50
N TRP A 59 7.96 18.02 -9.64
CA TRP A 59 7.26 18.60 -8.48
C TRP A 59 7.47 17.75 -7.25
N ALA A 60 7.98 18.36 -6.16
CA ALA A 60 8.04 17.74 -4.85
C ALA A 60 6.70 17.89 -4.13
N ILE A 61 6.10 16.79 -3.68
CA ILE A 61 4.76 16.72 -3.09
C ILE A 61 4.87 16.18 -1.66
N PRO A 62 4.85 17.04 -0.63
CA PRO A 62 5.11 16.64 0.76
C PRO A 62 4.11 15.63 1.34
N LYS A 63 2.92 15.53 0.78
CA LYS A 63 1.87 14.60 1.22
C LYS A 63 1.56 13.49 0.20
N GLY A 64 2.42 13.32 -0.83
CA GLY A 64 2.12 12.42 -1.94
C GLY A 64 0.99 12.94 -2.86
N LEU A 65 0.63 12.15 -3.86
CA LEU A 65 -0.48 12.48 -4.75
C LEU A 65 -1.81 12.38 -3.99
N PRO A 66 -2.78 13.31 -4.22
CA PRO A 66 -4.09 13.21 -3.59
C PRO A 66 -4.86 12.00 -4.12
N GLU A 67 -5.44 11.22 -3.22
CA GLU A 67 -6.34 10.12 -3.56
C GLU A 67 -7.81 10.59 -3.61
N ASP A 68 -8.14 11.59 -2.80
CA ASP A 68 -9.48 12.16 -2.70
C ASP A 68 -9.58 13.43 -3.56
N PRO A 69 -10.51 13.51 -4.51
CA PRO A 69 -10.74 14.71 -5.32
C PRO A 69 -11.23 15.92 -4.51
N ALA A 70 -11.69 15.74 -3.27
CA ALA A 70 -12.04 16.85 -2.39
C ALA A 70 -10.81 17.57 -1.79
N VAL A 71 -9.61 17.00 -1.92
CA VAL A 71 -8.40 17.50 -1.27
C VAL A 71 -7.32 17.83 -2.29
N ASN A 72 -6.75 19.05 -2.19
CA ASN A 72 -5.58 19.45 -2.95
C ASN A 72 -4.32 19.33 -2.12
N HIS A 73 -3.24 18.81 -2.70
CA HIS A 73 -1.94 18.78 -2.04
C HIS A 73 -1.01 19.84 -2.64
N LEU A 74 -0.12 20.38 -1.80
CA LEU A 74 0.97 21.25 -2.26
C LEU A 74 1.91 20.45 -3.16
N ALA A 75 2.26 21.03 -4.30
CA ALA A 75 3.29 20.54 -5.20
C ALA A 75 4.28 21.68 -5.46
N VAL A 76 5.53 21.50 -5.08
CA VAL A 76 6.55 22.51 -5.26
C VAL A 76 7.32 22.22 -6.55
N HIS A 77 7.18 23.09 -7.55
CA HIS A 77 7.92 22.94 -8.81
C HIS A 77 9.42 23.13 -8.57
N THR A 78 10.19 22.13 -8.93
CA THR A 78 11.64 22.08 -8.80
C THR A 78 12.30 22.35 -10.15
N GLU A 79 13.61 22.17 -10.26
CA GLU A 79 14.31 22.20 -11.53
C GLU A 79 13.96 20.97 -12.39
N ASP A 80 14.07 21.10 -13.71
CA ASP A 80 13.95 19.99 -14.61
C ASP A 80 15.11 19.01 -14.41
N HIS A 81 14.83 17.71 -14.50
CA HIS A 81 15.81 16.63 -14.33
C HIS A 81 16.09 15.94 -15.66
N PRO A 82 17.26 15.30 -15.84
CA PRO A 82 17.55 14.54 -17.04
C PRO A 82 16.70 13.25 -17.09
N MET A 83 16.48 12.73 -18.30
CA MET A 83 15.66 11.51 -18.49
C MET A 83 16.23 10.29 -17.78
N GLU A 84 17.56 10.20 -17.63
CA GLU A 84 18.24 9.14 -16.88
C GLU A 84 17.81 9.07 -15.42
N TYR A 85 17.28 10.18 -14.89
CA TYR A 85 16.77 10.24 -13.52
C TYR A 85 15.48 9.41 -13.33
N SER A 86 14.79 9.06 -14.41
CA SER A 86 13.57 8.23 -14.36
C SER A 86 13.81 6.82 -13.81
N THR A 87 15.05 6.34 -13.84
CA THR A 87 15.46 5.03 -13.32
C THR A 87 16.38 5.14 -12.10
N PHE A 88 16.63 6.34 -11.60
CA PHE A 88 17.54 6.56 -10.49
C PHE A 88 16.91 6.15 -9.16
N GLU A 89 17.61 5.30 -8.43
CA GLU A 89 17.39 4.94 -7.03
C GLU A 89 18.74 4.96 -6.29
N GLY A 90 18.76 5.42 -5.07
CA GLY A 90 19.99 5.44 -4.29
C GLY A 90 20.02 6.46 -3.17
N GLU A 91 21.17 6.59 -2.53
CA GLU A 91 21.45 7.55 -1.47
C GLU A 91 22.24 8.73 -2.03
N ILE A 92 21.63 9.93 -1.95
CA ILE A 92 22.31 11.20 -2.24
C ILE A 92 22.99 11.65 -0.95
N PRO A 93 24.31 11.92 -0.94
CA PRO A 93 25.05 12.21 0.27
C PRO A 93 24.48 13.41 1.05
N ARG A 94 24.53 13.32 2.37
CA ARG A 94 24.13 14.43 3.24
C ARG A 94 25.06 15.63 3.03
N GLY A 95 24.47 16.79 2.77
CA GLY A 95 25.21 18.01 2.48
C GLY A 95 25.19 18.41 1.01
N GLU A 96 24.92 17.48 0.11
CA GLU A 96 24.64 17.76 -1.28
C GLU A 96 23.17 18.20 -1.47
N TYR A 97 22.89 18.87 -2.58
CA TYR A 97 21.53 19.26 -2.94
C TYR A 97 20.66 18.03 -3.13
N GLY A 98 19.49 17.99 -2.51
CA GLY A 98 18.62 16.81 -2.56
C GLY A 98 19.05 15.64 -1.68
N GLY A 99 19.99 15.83 -0.74
CA GLY A 99 20.51 14.73 0.12
C GLY A 99 19.43 13.92 0.82
N GLY A 100 19.52 12.59 0.72
CA GLY A 100 18.56 11.62 1.25
C GLY A 100 18.51 10.33 0.45
N THR A 101 17.63 9.42 0.81
CA THR A 101 17.40 8.15 0.09
C THR A 101 16.22 8.31 -0.84
N MET A 102 16.40 7.89 -2.08
CA MET A 102 15.38 7.95 -3.13
C MET A 102 15.08 6.55 -3.66
N THR A 103 13.79 6.20 -3.73
CA THR A 103 13.31 4.94 -4.30
C THR A 103 12.15 5.20 -5.27
N ILE A 104 12.05 4.39 -6.32
CA ILE A 104 10.94 4.49 -7.25
C ILE A 104 9.67 3.96 -6.56
N TRP A 105 8.71 4.86 -6.31
CA TRP A 105 7.43 4.51 -5.71
C TRP A 105 6.41 4.05 -6.75
N ASP A 106 6.40 4.71 -7.94
CA ASP A 106 5.55 4.35 -9.08
C ASP A 106 6.18 4.83 -10.39
N ARG A 107 5.81 4.23 -11.49
CA ARG A 107 6.23 4.61 -12.84
C ARG A 107 5.23 4.12 -13.88
N GLY A 108 5.25 4.72 -15.06
CA GLY A 108 4.37 4.33 -16.13
C GLY A 108 4.36 5.33 -17.28
N THR A 109 3.26 5.33 -18.01
CA THR A 109 3.02 6.29 -19.07
C THR A 109 1.96 7.30 -18.67
N TYR A 110 1.91 8.42 -19.38
CA TYR A 110 0.88 9.40 -19.18
C TYR A 110 0.41 10.04 -20.50
N GLU A 111 -0.81 10.52 -20.50
CA GLU A 111 -1.38 11.30 -21.61
C GLU A 111 -1.52 12.76 -21.19
N THR A 112 -1.16 13.69 -22.08
CA THR A 112 -1.32 15.12 -21.85
C THR A 112 -2.67 15.60 -22.33
N GLU A 113 -3.52 16.11 -21.41
CA GLU A 113 -4.75 16.82 -21.78
C GLU A 113 -4.51 18.32 -21.93
N LYS A 114 -3.62 18.88 -21.11
CA LYS A 114 -3.22 20.29 -21.18
C LYS A 114 -1.82 20.47 -20.62
N TRP A 115 -1.03 21.31 -21.33
CA TRP A 115 0.28 21.73 -20.82
C TRP A 115 0.50 23.21 -21.07
N SER A 116 0.71 23.96 -20.03
CA SER A 116 1.05 25.40 -20.07
C SER A 116 1.95 25.75 -18.89
N ASP A 117 2.49 26.96 -18.88
CA ASP A 117 3.40 27.46 -17.82
C ASP A 117 2.74 27.51 -16.44
N ARG A 118 1.40 27.46 -16.37
CA ARG A 118 0.64 27.64 -15.12
C ARG A 118 -0.31 26.50 -14.82
N GLU A 119 -0.51 25.58 -15.74
CA GLU A 119 -1.44 24.46 -15.58
C GLU A 119 -1.02 23.27 -16.43
N VAL A 120 -0.95 22.11 -15.80
CA VAL A 120 -0.69 20.81 -16.42
C VAL A 120 -1.84 19.88 -16.06
N LYS A 121 -2.46 19.24 -17.07
CA LYS A 121 -3.47 18.19 -16.88
C LYS A 121 -3.01 16.94 -17.60
N VAL A 122 -2.98 15.85 -16.86
CA VAL A 122 -2.50 14.55 -17.35
C VAL A 122 -3.40 13.41 -16.89
N VAL A 123 -3.39 12.34 -17.66
CA VAL A 123 -3.93 11.04 -17.24
C VAL A 123 -2.73 10.13 -16.99
N LEU A 124 -2.55 9.70 -15.74
CA LEU A 124 -1.47 8.79 -15.35
C LEU A 124 -1.91 7.33 -15.50
N HIS A 125 -1.02 6.49 -16.05
CA HIS A 125 -1.17 5.06 -16.23
C HIS A 125 -0.01 4.33 -15.53
N GLY A 126 0.04 4.42 -14.21
CA GLY A 126 1.05 3.76 -13.36
C GLY A 126 0.60 2.41 -12.85
N GLU A 127 1.52 1.74 -12.16
CA GLU A 127 1.22 0.48 -11.46
C GLU A 127 0.39 0.72 -10.20
N ARG A 128 0.65 1.84 -9.49
CA ARG A 128 -0.04 2.23 -8.24
C ARG A 128 -1.01 3.38 -8.46
N THR A 129 -0.65 4.33 -9.33
CA THR A 129 -1.40 5.56 -9.55
C THR A 129 -1.99 5.58 -10.94
N GLN A 130 -3.31 5.64 -11.02
CA GLN A 130 -4.05 5.77 -12.27
C GLN A 130 -5.08 6.88 -12.14
N GLY A 131 -5.40 7.54 -13.27
CA GLY A 131 -6.45 8.55 -13.35
C GLY A 131 -5.95 9.95 -13.69
N ARG A 132 -6.87 10.90 -13.66
CA ARG A 132 -6.67 12.27 -14.13
C ARG A 132 -6.21 13.19 -13.00
N PHE A 133 -5.15 13.93 -13.24
CA PHE A 133 -4.59 14.90 -12.31
C PHE A 133 -4.42 16.27 -12.97
N ALA A 134 -4.69 17.32 -12.21
CA ALA A 134 -4.37 18.69 -12.59
C ALA A 134 -3.34 19.27 -11.61
N LEU A 135 -2.26 19.84 -12.15
CA LEU A 135 -1.33 20.66 -11.40
C LEU A 135 -1.55 22.12 -11.84
N PHE A 136 -1.68 23.03 -10.90
CA PHE A 136 -1.87 24.44 -11.20
C PHE A 136 -1.08 25.34 -10.27
N GLN A 137 -0.43 26.36 -10.88
CA GLN A 137 0.41 27.29 -10.17
C GLN A 137 -0.43 28.24 -9.31
N THR A 138 -0.05 28.38 -8.05
CA THR A 138 -0.65 29.34 -7.13
C THR A 138 0.23 30.59 -6.95
N ASN A 139 1.50 30.40 -6.60
CA ASN A 139 2.44 31.50 -6.44
C ASN A 139 3.89 31.03 -6.61
N GLY A 140 4.64 31.60 -7.56
CA GLY A 140 6.05 31.30 -7.81
C GLY A 140 6.26 29.79 -8.07
N LYS A 141 7.01 29.11 -7.21
CA LYS A 141 7.23 27.66 -7.31
C LYS A 141 6.10 26.82 -6.71
N ASN A 142 5.20 27.43 -5.98
CA ASN A 142 4.10 26.70 -5.34
C ASN A 142 2.99 26.42 -6.34
N TRP A 143 2.71 25.16 -6.49
CA TRP A 143 1.61 24.61 -7.24
C TRP A 143 0.72 23.79 -6.33
N MET A 144 -0.46 23.47 -6.75
CA MET A 144 -1.34 22.46 -6.15
C MET A 144 -1.52 21.33 -7.14
N ILE A 145 -1.57 20.11 -6.61
CA ILE A 145 -2.00 18.95 -7.36
C ILE A 145 -3.39 18.52 -6.88
N HIS A 146 -4.26 18.25 -7.83
CA HIS A 146 -5.66 17.88 -7.64
C HIS A 146 -5.96 16.60 -8.42
N ARG A 147 -6.63 15.64 -7.79
CA ARG A 147 -7.17 14.48 -8.47
C ARG A 147 -8.51 14.84 -9.09
N MET A 148 -8.64 14.67 -10.40
CA MET A 148 -9.87 15.05 -11.13
C MET A 148 -10.91 13.93 -11.12
N ASP A 149 -10.46 12.68 -11.10
CA ASP A 149 -11.34 11.50 -11.03
C ASP A 149 -11.16 10.80 -9.69
N PRO A 150 -12.24 10.27 -9.08
CA PRO A 150 -12.08 9.39 -7.93
C PRO A 150 -11.22 8.18 -8.33
N PRO A 151 -10.41 7.61 -7.41
CA PRO A 151 -9.72 6.36 -7.68
C PRO A 151 -10.74 5.30 -8.09
N SER A 152 -10.40 4.48 -9.09
CA SER A 152 -11.15 3.25 -9.34
C SER A 152 -10.97 2.36 -8.11
N ARG A 153 -11.99 2.31 -7.27
CA ARG A 153 -12.00 1.48 -6.07
C ARG A 153 -13.07 0.41 -6.25
N ASP A 154 -12.70 -0.80 -5.90
CA ASP A 154 -13.69 -1.85 -5.73
C ASP A 154 -14.65 -1.47 -4.58
N PRO A 155 -15.90 -1.94 -4.60
CA PRO A 155 -16.78 -1.80 -3.46
C PRO A 155 -16.19 -2.51 -2.24
N LEU A 156 -16.37 -1.90 -1.06
CA LEU A 156 -15.99 -2.57 0.19
C LEU A 156 -16.75 -3.89 0.35
N PRO A 157 -16.12 -4.91 0.95
CA PRO A 157 -16.80 -6.17 1.23
C PRO A 157 -17.99 -5.96 2.17
N GLY A 158 -18.95 -6.87 2.08
CA GLY A 158 -20.12 -6.85 2.94
C GLY A 158 -19.79 -6.98 4.43
N PRO A 159 -20.74 -6.68 5.33
CA PRO A 159 -20.50 -6.59 6.75
C PRO A 159 -20.47 -7.96 7.47
N ALA A 160 -20.76 -9.07 6.77
CA ALA A 160 -20.85 -10.38 7.39
C ALA A 160 -19.54 -11.18 7.25
N PRO A 161 -18.97 -11.69 8.37
CA PRO A 161 -17.76 -12.49 8.31
C PRO A 161 -18.04 -13.89 7.74
N MET A 162 -17.02 -14.49 7.12
CA MET A 162 -17.00 -15.91 6.78
C MET A 162 -16.85 -16.74 8.05
N LEU A 163 -17.72 -17.74 8.22
CA LEU A 163 -17.78 -18.59 9.39
C LEU A 163 -17.44 -20.04 9.04
N PRO A 164 -16.69 -20.74 9.91
CA PRO A 164 -16.35 -22.14 9.68
C PRO A 164 -17.52 -23.08 10.01
N VAL A 165 -17.68 -24.14 9.22
CA VAL A 165 -18.54 -25.27 9.62
C VAL A 165 -17.87 -26.11 10.70
N ARG A 166 -18.61 -26.56 11.71
CA ARG A 166 -18.08 -27.44 12.76
C ARG A 166 -17.98 -28.89 12.24
N ARG A 167 -16.83 -29.53 12.48
CA ARG A 167 -16.60 -30.98 12.24
C ARG A 167 -15.90 -31.62 13.43
N ALA A 168 -16.11 -32.92 13.61
CA ALA A 168 -15.45 -33.68 14.67
C ALA A 168 -14.00 -34.08 14.29
N ARG A 169 -13.67 -34.11 13.01
CA ARG A 169 -12.39 -34.62 12.48
C ARG A 169 -11.75 -33.58 11.57
N LEU A 170 -10.42 -33.57 11.60
CA LEU A 170 -9.58 -32.83 10.66
C LEU A 170 -9.79 -33.30 9.22
N PRO A 171 -9.64 -32.42 8.22
CA PRO A 171 -9.67 -32.82 6.81
C PRO A 171 -8.58 -33.85 6.51
N ARG A 172 -8.87 -34.79 5.58
CA ARG A 172 -7.93 -35.87 5.23
C ARG A 172 -6.78 -35.38 4.36
N ASN A 173 -7.04 -34.39 3.52
CA ASN A 173 -6.08 -33.74 2.61
C ASN A 173 -5.54 -32.45 3.24
N ALA A 174 -4.79 -32.62 4.33
CA ALA A 174 -4.28 -31.49 5.14
C ALA A 174 -3.44 -30.49 4.33
N GLU A 175 -2.78 -30.96 3.27
CA GLU A 175 -1.96 -30.14 2.36
C GLU A 175 -2.75 -29.06 1.59
N GLU A 176 -4.07 -29.23 1.44
CA GLU A 176 -4.94 -28.22 0.83
C GLU A 176 -5.37 -27.11 1.81
N TYR A 177 -4.98 -27.20 3.08
CA TYR A 177 -5.43 -26.31 4.14
C TYR A 177 -4.27 -25.65 4.89
N ALA A 178 -4.49 -24.43 5.36
CA ALA A 178 -3.74 -23.86 6.47
C ALA A 178 -4.56 -24.03 7.77
N PHE A 179 -3.84 -24.25 8.87
CA PHE A 179 -4.44 -24.46 10.18
C PHE A 179 -4.10 -23.27 11.07
N GLU A 180 -5.11 -22.71 11.72
CA GLU A 180 -4.98 -21.60 12.66
C GLU A 180 -5.63 -21.97 13.99
N PHE A 181 -5.22 -21.35 15.08
CA PHE A 181 -5.92 -21.49 16.36
C PHE A 181 -7.30 -20.83 16.31
N ALA A 182 -8.29 -21.49 16.89
CA ALA A 182 -9.54 -20.85 17.25
C ALA A 182 -9.38 -20.24 18.65
N TRP A 183 -9.42 -18.93 18.73
CA TRP A 183 -9.18 -18.21 19.99
C TRP A 183 -10.43 -18.06 20.85
N GLY A 184 -11.62 -18.18 20.25
CA GLY A 184 -12.91 -18.07 20.93
C GLY A 184 -13.26 -16.65 21.37
N GLY A 185 -12.75 -15.66 20.68
CA GLY A 185 -13.03 -14.27 20.90
C GLY A 185 -14.28 -13.76 20.17
N ARG A 186 -14.45 -12.45 20.15
CA ARG A 186 -15.52 -11.77 19.41
C ARG A 186 -15.08 -11.49 17.99
N ARG A 187 -15.69 -12.16 17.01
CA ARG A 187 -15.42 -11.92 15.59
C ARG A 187 -15.70 -10.48 15.21
N THR A 188 -14.78 -9.87 14.48
CA THR A 188 -14.85 -8.45 14.17
C THR A 188 -14.26 -8.20 12.78
N LEU A 189 -15.06 -7.62 11.88
CA LEU A 189 -14.56 -7.00 10.65
C LEU A 189 -14.17 -5.57 10.99
N VAL A 190 -12.99 -5.16 10.53
CA VAL A 190 -12.39 -3.87 10.85
C VAL A 190 -12.13 -3.09 9.57
N PRO A 191 -13.07 -2.24 9.14
CA PRO A 191 -12.78 -1.28 8.09
C PRO A 191 -11.84 -0.20 8.61
N ILE A 192 -10.85 0.15 7.78
CA ILE A 192 -9.88 1.22 8.02
C ILE A 192 -9.88 2.11 6.77
N GLU A 193 -10.14 3.39 6.94
CA GLU A 193 -10.14 4.39 5.87
C GLU A 193 -9.52 5.70 6.36
N GLY A 194 -8.57 6.24 5.58
CA GLY A 194 -7.94 7.53 5.91
C GLY A 194 -7.37 7.60 7.33
N GLY A 195 -6.75 6.52 7.80
CA GLY A 195 -6.19 6.44 9.15
C GLY A 195 -7.22 6.31 10.28
N ARG A 196 -8.46 5.92 9.97
CA ARG A 196 -9.58 5.85 10.93
C ARG A 196 -10.26 4.49 10.92
N THR A 197 -10.82 4.11 12.06
CA THR A 197 -11.68 2.94 12.25
C THR A 197 -12.66 3.18 13.40
N ASP A 198 -13.84 2.54 13.34
CA ASP A 198 -14.85 2.57 14.40
C ASP A 198 -14.53 1.60 15.54
N VAL A 199 -13.47 0.79 15.43
CA VAL A 199 -13.01 -0.12 16.48
C VAL A 199 -11.99 0.61 17.37
N PRO A 200 -12.34 1.06 18.59
CA PRO A 200 -11.48 1.92 19.41
C PRO A 200 -10.12 1.32 19.72
N LEU A 201 -10.06 0.00 19.93
CA LEU A 201 -8.85 -0.77 20.16
C LEU A 201 -7.81 -0.59 19.04
N LEU A 202 -8.27 -0.39 17.80
CA LEU A 202 -7.44 -0.41 16.60
C LEU A 202 -7.18 0.98 16.00
N ARG A 203 -7.57 2.06 16.69
CA ARG A 203 -7.26 3.43 16.22
C ARG A 203 -5.76 3.66 15.98
N PRO A 204 -4.83 3.23 16.87
CA PRO A 204 -3.41 3.41 16.61
C PRO A 204 -2.91 2.58 15.41
N LEU A 205 -3.50 1.42 15.13
CA LEU A 205 -3.21 0.66 13.93
C LEU A 205 -3.70 1.40 12.68
N ALA A 206 -4.91 1.94 12.71
CA ALA A 206 -5.47 2.72 11.61
C ALA A 206 -4.60 3.96 11.30
N GLU A 207 -4.19 4.70 12.32
CA GLU A 207 -3.28 5.84 12.19
C GLU A 207 -1.93 5.42 11.57
N ARG A 208 -1.38 4.26 11.95
CA ARG A 208 -0.14 3.72 11.37
C ARG A 208 -0.29 3.35 9.89
N LEU A 209 -1.45 2.84 9.48
CA LEU A 209 -1.76 2.53 8.07
C LEU A 209 -2.02 3.79 7.22
N GLY A 210 -2.20 4.94 7.86
CA GLY A 210 -2.32 6.24 7.19
C GLY A 210 -3.49 6.31 6.20
N SER A 211 -3.22 6.73 4.98
CA SER A 211 -4.23 6.85 3.93
C SER A 211 -4.69 5.51 3.33
N ARG A 212 -4.04 4.38 3.71
CA ARG A 212 -4.39 3.07 3.18
C ARG A 212 -5.80 2.66 3.60
N THR A 213 -6.63 2.28 2.65
CA THR A 213 -7.92 1.67 2.91
C THR A 213 -7.74 0.16 3.04
N ALA A 214 -8.21 -0.43 4.12
CA ALA A 214 -8.13 -1.87 4.37
C ALA A 214 -9.37 -2.39 5.09
N VAL A 215 -9.73 -3.66 4.90
CA VAL A 215 -10.72 -4.36 5.72
C VAL A 215 -10.08 -5.63 6.26
N LEU A 216 -9.84 -5.64 7.57
CA LEU A 216 -9.29 -6.78 8.28
C LEU A 216 -10.43 -7.64 8.84
N ASP A 217 -10.26 -8.96 8.80
CA ASP A 217 -11.11 -9.91 9.47
C ASP A 217 -10.35 -10.60 10.60
N GLY A 218 -10.91 -10.63 11.80
CA GLY A 218 -10.23 -11.18 12.97
C GLY A 218 -11.13 -11.36 14.18
N GLU A 219 -10.51 -11.59 15.32
CA GLU A 219 -11.19 -11.69 16.62
C GLU A 219 -10.55 -10.77 17.66
N ILE A 220 -11.39 -10.16 18.49
CA ILE A 220 -10.94 -9.52 19.73
C ILE A 220 -11.03 -10.55 20.84
N VAL A 221 -9.88 -10.87 21.41
CA VAL A 221 -9.72 -11.87 22.48
C VAL A 221 -9.21 -11.21 23.75
N SER A 222 -9.49 -11.81 24.91
CA SER A 222 -8.87 -11.40 26.18
C SER A 222 -7.67 -12.29 26.49
N LEU A 223 -6.47 -11.71 26.46
CA LEU A 223 -5.23 -12.38 26.82
C LEU A 223 -4.63 -11.69 28.05
N ALA A 224 -4.47 -12.45 29.13
CA ALA A 224 -3.96 -11.94 30.42
C ALA A 224 -4.70 -10.68 30.93
N GLY A 225 -6.00 -10.56 30.65
CA GLY A 225 -6.84 -9.43 31.05
C GLY A 225 -6.84 -8.23 30.12
N GLU A 226 -6.08 -8.28 29.05
CA GLU A 226 -6.02 -7.26 28.00
C GLU A 226 -6.76 -7.69 26.74
N GLU A 227 -7.50 -6.78 26.12
CA GLU A 227 -8.07 -7.03 24.79
C GLU A 227 -7.00 -6.94 23.72
N VAL A 228 -6.90 -7.98 22.88
CA VAL A 228 -5.98 -8.06 21.74
C VAL A 228 -6.76 -8.45 20.49
N PHE A 229 -6.51 -7.79 19.39
CA PHE A 229 -7.06 -8.16 18.09
C PHE A 229 -6.12 -9.13 17.37
N ILE A 230 -6.67 -10.25 16.96
CA ILE A 230 -5.96 -11.27 16.17
C ILE A 230 -6.53 -11.25 14.75
N ALA A 231 -5.75 -10.75 13.79
CA ALA A 231 -6.15 -10.69 12.37
C ALA A 231 -5.97 -12.04 11.69
N TYR A 232 -6.98 -12.51 10.98
CA TYR A 232 -7.00 -13.78 10.28
C TYR A 232 -6.92 -13.63 8.77
N ASP A 233 -7.52 -12.57 8.23
CA ASP A 233 -7.68 -12.38 6.81
C ASP A 233 -7.67 -10.89 6.44
N LEU A 234 -7.36 -10.60 5.18
CA LEU A 234 -7.44 -9.26 4.60
C LEU A 234 -8.40 -9.32 3.41
N LEU A 235 -9.50 -8.57 3.50
CA LEU A 235 -10.58 -8.63 2.54
C LEU A 235 -10.56 -7.49 1.52
N TYR A 236 -9.87 -6.41 1.86
CA TYR A 236 -9.74 -5.23 1.03
C TYR A 236 -8.40 -4.57 1.31
N ASP A 237 -7.72 -4.10 0.27
CA ASP A 237 -6.43 -3.46 0.39
C ASP A 237 -6.21 -2.41 -0.70
N ALA A 238 -5.89 -1.18 -0.29
CA ALA A 238 -5.47 -0.08 -1.16
C ALA A 238 -6.35 0.11 -2.42
N GLY A 239 -7.68 0.03 -2.26
CA GLY A 239 -8.61 0.22 -3.37
C GLY A 239 -9.08 -1.07 -4.05
N ARG A 240 -8.52 -2.24 -3.71
CA ARG A 240 -8.86 -3.54 -4.31
C ARG A 240 -9.59 -4.46 -3.33
N SER A 241 -10.67 -5.06 -3.80
CA SER A 241 -11.33 -6.15 -3.09
C SER A 241 -10.54 -7.45 -3.27
N LEU A 242 -10.28 -8.13 -2.17
CA LEU A 242 -9.58 -9.42 -2.16
C LEU A 242 -10.52 -10.60 -1.92
N VAL A 243 -11.82 -10.39 -1.74
CA VAL A 243 -12.78 -11.45 -1.38
C VAL A 243 -12.85 -12.59 -2.44
N GLY A 244 -12.65 -12.27 -3.71
CA GLY A 244 -12.58 -13.25 -4.79
C GLY A 244 -11.25 -14.00 -4.90
N GLU A 245 -10.20 -13.51 -4.24
CA GLU A 245 -8.87 -14.12 -4.30
C GLU A 245 -8.79 -15.38 -3.43
N PRO A 246 -7.91 -16.35 -3.77
CA PRO A 246 -7.62 -17.49 -2.92
C PRO A 246 -7.15 -17.09 -1.52
N TYR A 247 -7.51 -17.86 -0.48
CA TYR A 247 -7.07 -17.59 0.90
C TYR A 247 -5.54 -17.41 1.01
N ARG A 248 -4.74 -18.20 0.29
CA ARG A 248 -3.27 -18.06 0.28
C ARG A 248 -2.81 -16.66 -0.19
N THR A 249 -3.49 -16.07 -1.17
CA THR A 249 -3.19 -14.73 -1.70
C THR A 249 -3.56 -13.66 -0.67
N ARG A 250 -4.77 -13.75 -0.10
CA ARG A 250 -5.23 -12.83 0.95
C ARG A 250 -4.35 -12.89 2.19
N ARG A 251 -3.92 -14.11 2.56
CA ARG A 251 -3.02 -14.35 3.68
C ARG A 251 -1.65 -13.71 3.45
N ALA A 252 -1.05 -13.88 2.28
CA ALA A 252 0.22 -13.24 1.93
C ALA A 252 0.11 -11.71 1.98
N ALA A 253 -1.00 -11.14 1.50
CA ALA A 253 -1.26 -9.71 1.59
C ALA A 253 -1.41 -9.23 3.04
N LEU A 254 -2.08 -9.99 3.92
CA LEU A 254 -2.17 -9.69 5.35
C LEU A 254 -0.79 -9.70 6.03
N GLU A 255 0.05 -10.67 5.72
CA GLU A 255 1.41 -10.78 6.26
C GLU A 255 2.30 -9.62 5.80
N ALA A 256 2.15 -9.19 4.55
CA ALA A 256 2.87 -8.05 3.99
C ALA A 256 2.49 -6.70 4.64
N LEU A 257 1.36 -6.60 5.35
CA LEU A 257 1.03 -5.42 6.14
C LEU A 257 1.89 -5.27 7.41
N GLU A 258 2.56 -6.35 7.83
CA GLU A 258 3.42 -6.39 9.03
C GLU A 258 2.74 -5.80 10.28
N ILE A 259 1.43 -6.08 10.43
CA ILE A 259 0.66 -5.59 11.56
C ILE A 259 1.06 -6.31 12.84
N ALA A 260 2.01 -5.76 13.56
CA ALA A 260 2.41 -6.21 14.88
C ALA A 260 2.40 -5.05 15.87
N GLY A 261 1.84 -5.27 17.04
CA GLY A 261 1.74 -4.26 18.09
C GLY A 261 1.37 -4.90 19.44
N ALA A 262 1.35 -4.10 20.49
CA ALA A 262 1.03 -4.60 21.84
C ALA A 262 -0.38 -5.21 21.94
N ARG A 263 -1.34 -4.71 21.14
CA ARG A 263 -2.75 -5.09 21.24
C ARG A 263 -3.34 -5.59 19.90
N TRP A 264 -2.52 -5.87 18.89
CA TRP A 264 -2.93 -6.48 17.63
C TRP A 264 -1.78 -7.24 17.00
N GLN A 265 -2.12 -8.32 16.33
CA GLN A 265 -1.16 -9.15 15.59
C GLN A 265 -1.85 -9.96 14.51
N THR A 266 -1.08 -10.43 13.54
CA THR A 266 -1.53 -11.44 12.57
C THR A 266 -1.53 -12.81 13.25
N ALA A 267 -2.62 -13.57 13.11
CA ALA A 267 -2.70 -14.94 13.59
C ALA A 267 -1.63 -15.80 12.93
N PRO A 268 -0.92 -16.68 13.65
CA PRO A 268 -0.08 -17.66 13.01
C PRO A 268 -0.91 -18.66 12.19
N ALA A 269 -0.41 -19.05 11.02
CA ALA A 269 -1.03 -20.05 10.15
C ALA A 269 0.00 -21.09 9.72
N TRP A 270 -0.39 -22.36 9.73
CA TRP A 270 0.48 -23.49 9.46
C TRP A 270 -0.09 -24.36 8.33
N PRO A 271 0.35 -24.16 7.07
CA PRO A 271 -0.06 -25.01 5.96
C PRO A 271 0.33 -26.49 6.17
N GLY A 272 -0.63 -27.40 5.97
CA GLY A 272 -0.41 -28.83 6.05
C GLY A 272 -0.28 -29.43 7.45
N GLN A 273 -0.16 -28.61 8.51
CA GLN A 273 0.22 -29.07 9.85
C GLN A 273 -0.98 -29.35 10.77
N ALA A 274 -1.92 -30.18 10.31
CA ALA A 274 -3.18 -30.42 10.99
C ALA A 274 -3.06 -30.93 12.43
N GLN A 275 -2.35 -32.05 12.64
CA GLN A 275 -2.22 -32.71 13.95
C GLN A 275 -1.36 -31.92 14.93
N PRO A 276 -0.18 -31.40 14.53
CA PRO A 276 0.64 -30.60 15.45
C PRO A 276 -0.09 -29.35 15.96
N VAL A 277 -0.82 -28.63 15.08
CA VAL A 277 -1.54 -27.42 15.49
C VAL A 277 -2.73 -27.74 16.39
N ARG A 278 -3.46 -28.83 16.12
CA ARG A 278 -4.54 -29.29 17.01
C ARG A 278 -4.01 -29.71 18.38
N GLN A 279 -2.87 -30.41 18.43
CA GLN A 279 -2.26 -30.78 19.70
C GLN A 279 -1.82 -29.53 20.48
N ALA A 280 -1.16 -28.59 19.82
CA ALA A 280 -0.78 -27.32 20.45
C ALA A 280 -2.00 -26.50 20.95
N ALA A 281 -3.11 -26.51 20.24
CA ALA A 281 -4.36 -25.88 20.70
C ALA A 281 -4.88 -26.52 22.00
N ARG A 282 -4.83 -27.85 22.07
CA ARG A 282 -5.20 -28.60 23.28
C ARG A 282 -4.29 -28.26 24.46
N ASP A 283 -2.97 -28.29 24.24
CA ASP A 283 -1.98 -28.02 25.29
C ASP A 283 -2.08 -26.59 25.84
N GLN A 284 -2.58 -25.65 25.03
CA GLN A 284 -2.80 -24.26 25.41
C GLN A 284 -4.23 -24.00 25.93
N GLY A 285 -5.09 -25.01 26.00
CA GLY A 285 -6.49 -24.86 26.46
C GLY A 285 -7.36 -24.03 25.49
N LEU A 286 -6.99 -23.96 24.21
CA LEU A 286 -7.77 -23.25 23.19
C LEU A 286 -8.97 -24.08 22.73
N PRO A 287 -10.06 -23.44 22.24
CA PRO A 287 -11.27 -24.14 21.78
C PRO A 287 -11.02 -25.18 20.68
N GLY A 288 -10.04 -24.96 19.81
CA GLY A 288 -9.73 -25.84 18.72
C GLY A 288 -8.90 -25.17 17.61
N VAL A 289 -9.05 -25.68 16.42
CA VAL A 289 -8.38 -25.16 15.23
C VAL A 289 -9.38 -24.87 14.12
N VAL A 290 -9.06 -23.91 13.26
CA VAL A 290 -9.78 -23.66 12.01
C VAL A 290 -8.87 -24.06 10.86
N ALA A 291 -9.32 -25.05 10.07
CA ALA A 291 -8.70 -25.40 8.81
C ALA A 291 -9.30 -24.53 7.70
N LYS A 292 -8.49 -23.72 7.05
CA LYS A 292 -8.87 -22.83 5.96
C LYS A 292 -8.32 -23.35 4.65
N ARG A 293 -9.20 -23.61 3.68
CA ARG A 293 -8.80 -24.13 2.36
C ARG A 293 -7.99 -23.07 1.62
N LEU A 294 -6.79 -23.43 1.19
CA LEU A 294 -5.81 -22.50 0.59
C LEU A 294 -6.32 -21.81 -0.68
N ASP A 295 -7.14 -22.52 -1.48
CA ASP A 295 -7.65 -22.01 -2.76
C ASP A 295 -9.05 -21.37 -2.68
N SER A 296 -9.61 -21.23 -1.46
CA SER A 296 -10.97 -20.73 -1.33
C SER A 296 -11.05 -19.21 -1.42
N PRO A 297 -12.07 -18.68 -2.11
CA PRO A 297 -12.45 -17.28 -1.94
C PRO A 297 -13.01 -17.05 -0.54
N TYR A 298 -13.26 -15.78 -0.22
CA TYR A 298 -13.97 -15.40 1.01
C TYR A 298 -15.47 -15.33 0.71
N GLU A 299 -16.27 -16.05 1.49
CA GLU A 299 -17.74 -16.14 1.35
C GLU A 299 -18.39 -15.68 2.63
N GLU A 300 -19.34 -14.76 2.55
CA GLU A 300 -20.08 -14.33 3.74
C GLU A 300 -20.92 -15.47 4.33
N GLY A 301 -20.94 -15.56 5.66
CA GLY A 301 -21.68 -16.57 6.37
C GLY A 301 -20.95 -17.91 6.46
N GLU A 302 -21.70 -18.99 6.65
CA GLU A 302 -21.15 -20.33 6.89
C GLU A 302 -20.61 -20.95 5.59
N SER A 303 -19.31 -21.30 5.57
CA SER A 303 -18.64 -21.89 4.40
C SER A 303 -17.95 -23.21 4.75
N LYS A 304 -18.11 -24.21 3.85
CA LYS A 304 -17.43 -25.51 3.97
C LYS A 304 -15.93 -25.44 3.67
N ALA A 305 -15.45 -24.33 3.12
CA ALA A 305 -14.03 -24.09 2.87
C ALA A 305 -13.26 -23.81 4.17
N TRP A 306 -13.97 -23.39 5.24
CA TRP A 306 -13.42 -23.24 6.58
C TRP A 306 -14.05 -24.29 7.50
N ILE A 307 -13.21 -24.99 8.26
CA ILE A 307 -13.64 -26.09 9.11
C ILE A 307 -13.11 -25.87 10.52
N PHE A 308 -14.01 -25.65 11.47
CA PHE A 308 -13.65 -25.65 12.90
C PHE A 308 -13.64 -27.08 13.43
N VAL A 309 -12.53 -27.48 14.03
CA VAL A 309 -12.37 -28.77 14.70
C VAL A 309 -12.00 -28.52 16.16
N PRO A 310 -12.78 -29.03 17.13
CA PRO A 310 -12.47 -28.88 18.56
C PRO A 310 -11.10 -29.46 18.90
N ALA A 311 -10.43 -28.84 19.87
CA ALA A 311 -9.17 -29.36 20.42
C ALA A 311 -9.39 -30.71 21.10
N GLU A 312 -10.46 -30.83 21.89
CA GLU A 312 -10.91 -32.07 22.49
C GLU A 312 -11.95 -32.76 21.58
N ALA A 313 -11.88 -34.09 21.47
CA ALA A 313 -12.78 -34.89 20.65
C ALA A 313 -14.02 -35.32 21.45
#